data_8d33435063672fc4165232a6e6d99337
#
_entry.id   8d33435063672fc4165232a6e6d99337
#
_cell.length_a   1.000
_cell.length_b   1.000
_cell.length_c   1.000
_cell.angle_alpha   90.00
_cell.angle_beta   90.00
_cell.angle_gamma   90.00
#
_symmetry.space_group_name_H-M   'P 1'
#
loop_
_entity.id
_entity.type
_entity.pdbx_description
1 polymer ?
#
loop_
_entity_poly.entity_id
_entity_poly.type
_entity_poly.pdbx_seq_one_letter_code
_entity_poly.pdbx_strand_id
1 'polypeptide(L)'
;DRIVVMKNGIIQQNDPPQNLYDYPCNLFVAGFIGSPQMNFMDVVIEKKDDGYWARTGGGSIALSSEMDKAALAPYVGKTVVLGIRPEDIDAVPNGEAHDLEGRIEIAELMGAEINLHVDFQGVRLVVRAASTYAGREGDTAALVLDRSKIHLFDKETELAIAH
;
A
#
# COMPACT_ATOMS: atom_id res chain seq x y z
N ASP A 1 -23.74 2.46 -12.81
CA ASP A 1 -22.96 3.65 -13.14
C ASP A 1 -21.50 3.30 -13.35
N ARG A 2 -20.84 4.05 -14.21
CA ARG A 2 -19.43 3.88 -14.54
C ARG A 2 -18.71 5.20 -14.43
N ILE A 3 -17.43 5.14 -14.06
CA ILE A 3 -16.56 6.30 -13.99
C ILE A 3 -15.42 6.08 -14.98
N VAL A 4 -15.09 7.14 -15.71
CA VAL A 4 -13.95 7.16 -16.64
C VAL A 4 -12.83 7.97 -16.01
N VAL A 5 -11.69 7.34 -15.77
CA VAL A 5 -10.48 8.02 -15.30
C VAL A 5 -9.62 8.36 -16.51
N MET A 6 -9.29 9.63 -16.66
CA MET A 6 -8.50 10.14 -17.79
C MET A 6 -7.21 10.81 -17.32
N LYS A 7 -6.19 10.68 -18.13
CA LYS A 7 -4.91 11.39 -17.97
C LYS A 7 -4.48 11.93 -19.32
N ASN A 8 -4.26 13.25 -19.40
CA ASN A 8 -3.82 13.93 -20.62
C ASN A 8 -4.70 13.58 -21.85
N GLY A 9 -6.03 13.52 -21.66
CA GLY A 9 -6.98 13.20 -22.72
C GLY A 9 -7.09 11.71 -23.09
N ILE A 10 -6.32 10.84 -22.42
CA ILE A 10 -6.32 9.40 -22.68
C ILE A 10 -7.06 8.67 -21.55
N ILE A 11 -8.01 7.83 -21.91
CA ILE A 11 -8.74 7.00 -20.95
C ILE A 11 -7.78 5.98 -20.34
N GLN A 12 -7.69 5.98 -19.01
CA GLN A 12 -6.87 5.03 -18.25
C GLN A 12 -7.69 3.80 -17.85
N GLN A 13 -8.88 4.04 -17.33
CA GLN A 13 -9.80 2.98 -16.93
C GLN A 13 -11.24 3.47 -16.97
N ASN A 14 -12.16 2.61 -17.36
CA ASN A 14 -13.59 2.88 -17.39
C ASN A 14 -14.31 1.70 -16.74
N ASP A 15 -14.71 1.89 -15.50
CA ASP A 15 -15.25 0.82 -14.65
C ASP A 15 -16.29 1.35 -13.65
N PRO A 16 -17.07 0.47 -13.02
CA PRO A 16 -17.81 0.83 -11.82
C PRO A 16 -16.88 1.36 -10.73
N PRO A 17 -17.36 2.28 -9.88
CA PRO A 17 -16.53 2.89 -8.82
C PRO A 17 -15.79 1.87 -7.95
N GLN A 18 -16.43 0.78 -7.58
CA GLN A 18 -15.82 -0.26 -6.75
C GLN A 18 -14.64 -0.92 -7.44
N ASN A 19 -14.74 -1.20 -8.74
CA ASN A 19 -13.64 -1.81 -9.50
C ASN A 19 -12.44 -0.87 -9.63
N LEU A 20 -12.68 0.43 -9.81
CA LEU A 20 -11.61 1.42 -9.84
C LEU A 20 -10.85 1.47 -8.52
N TYR A 21 -11.57 1.26 -7.42
CA TYR A 21 -11.00 1.25 -6.07
C TYR A 21 -10.25 -0.06 -5.79
N ASP A 22 -10.86 -1.21 -6.08
CA ASP A 22 -10.33 -2.53 -5.74
C ASP A 22 -9.29 -3.04 -6.75
N TYR A 23 -9.45 -2.69 -8.03
CA TYR A 23 -8.62 -3.20 -9.13
C TYR A 23 -8.14 -2.08 -10.07
N PRO A 24 -7.39 -1.09 -9.56
CA PRO A 24 -6.83 -0.05 -10.42
C PRO A 24 -5.86 -0.68 -11.42
N CYS A 25 -5.99 -0.33 -12.69
CA CYS A 25 -5.19 -0.96 -13.76
C CYS A 25 -3.74 -0.45 -13.82
N ASN A 26 -3.46 0.70 -13.22
CA ASN A 26 -2.12 1.30 -13.20
C ASN A 26 -1.92 2.22 -11.98
N LEU A 27 -0.68 2.69 -11.81
CA LEU A 27 -0.31 3.60 -10.71
C LEU A 27 -1.12 4.90 -10.71
N PHE A 28 -1.42 5.44 -11.89
CA PHE A 28 -2.18 6.69 -11.99
C PHE A 28 -3.58 6.53 -11.41
N VAL A 29 -4.31 5.50 -11.83
CA VAL A 29 -5.66 5.22 -11.32
C VAL A 29 -5.63 4.94 -9.81
N ALA A 30 -4.67 4.12 -9.37
CA ALA A 30 -4.51 3.78 -7.96
C ALA A 30 -4.26 5.03 -7.08
N GLY A 31 -3.43 5.93 -7.53
CA GLY A 31 -3.13 7.19 -6.82
C GLY A 31 -4.24 8.23 -6.95
N PHE A 32 -5.02 8.19 -8.02
CA PHE A 32 -6.09 9.16 -8.28
C PHE A 32 -7.37 8.86 -7.49
N ILE A 33 -7.69 7.57 -7.32
CA ILE A 33 -8.91 7.13 -6.63
C ILE A 33 -8.63 6.98 -5.14
N GLY A 34 -9.42 7.68 -4.33
CA GLY A 34 -9.35 7.63 -2.87
C GLY A 34 -8.80 8.91 -2.24
N SER A 35 -9.18 9.14 -0.99
CA SER A 35 -8.69 10.26 -0.18
C SER A 35 -8.56 9.81 1.28
N PRO A 36 -7.33 9.80 1.85
CA PRO A 36 -6.05 10.10 1.18
C PRO A 36 -5.71 9.12 0.05
N GLN A 37 -4.71 9.48 -0.74
CA GLN A 37 -4.24 8.64 -1.85
C GLN A 37 -3.62 7.32 -1.35
N MET A 38 -3.58 6.31 -2.22
CA MET A 38 -2.86 5.07 -1.97
C MET A 38 -1.38 5.35 -1.67
N ASN A 39 -0.85 4.64 -0.68
CA ASN A 39 0.59 4.66 -0.40
C ASN A 39 1.33 3.80 -1.42
N PHE A 40 2.49 4.26 -1.84
CA PHE A 40 3.39 3.51 -2.73
C PHE A 40 4.78 3.39 -2.13
N MET A 41 5.36 2.21 -2.26
CA MET A 41 6.75 1.98 -1.88
C MET A 41 7.40 0.97 -2.82
N ASP A 42 8.70 1.12 -3.06
CA ASP A 42 9.47 0.14 -3.82
C ASP A 42 9.76 -1.08 -2.96
N VAL A 43 9.55 -2.25 -3.53
CA VAL A 43 9.83 -3.54 -2.90
C VAL A 43 10.48 -4.48 -3.90
N VAL A 44 11.21 -5.48 -3.42
CA VAL A 44 11.76 -6.54 -4.25
C VAL A 44 10.96 -7.81 -4.02
N ILE A 45 10.48 -8.44 -5.09
CA ILE A 45 9.75 -9.70 -5.00
C ILE A 45 10.73 -10.83 -4.73
N GLU A 46 10.46 -11.60 -3.69
CA GLU A 46 11.22 -12.80 -3.33
C GLU A 46 10.29 -14.00 -3.30
N LYS A 47 10.84 -15.16 -3.64
CA LYS A 47 10.16 -16.45 -3.45
C LYS A 47 10.86 -17.20 -2.34
N LYS A 48 10.11 -17.56 -1.29
CA LYS A 48 10.60 -18.35 -0.16
C LYS A 48 9.63 -19.50 0.09
N ASP A 49 10.16 -20.72 0.13
CA ASP A 49 9.32 -21.92 0.28
C ASP A 49 8.18 -21.93 -0.74
N ASP A 50 6.94 -21.96 -0.28
CA ASP A 50 5.76 -21.99 -1.16
C ASP A 50 5.13 -20.61 -1.41
N GLY A 51 5.71 -19.54 -0.87
CA GLY A 51 5.13 -18.21 -0.88
C GLY A 51 5.98 -17.15 -1.58
N TYR A 52 5.33 -16.05 -1.90
CA TYR A 52 5.96 -14.85 -2.39
C TYR A 52 6.00 -13.79 -1.29
N TRP A 53 7.06 -13.00 -1.30
CA TRP A 53 7.33 -11.98 -0.31
C TRP A 53 7.73 -10.68 -0.99
N ALA A 54 7.38 -9.57 -0.37
CA ALA A 54 7.84 -8.24 -0.75
C ALA A 54 8.89 -7.79 0.26
N ARG A 55 10.15 -7.71 -0.17
CA ARG A 55 11.25 -7.24 0.68
C ARG A 55 11.36 -5.73 0.60
N THR A 56 11.36 -5.11 1.76
CA THR A 56 11.62 -3.68 1.96
C THR A 56 12.98 -3.50 2.65
N GLY A 57 13.45 -2.26 2.80
CA GLY A 57 14.62 -1.97 3.62
C GLY A 57 14.43 -2.28 5.11
N GLY A 58 13.18 -2.41 5.57
CA GLY A 58 12.85 -2.70 6.98
C GLY A 58 12.47 -4.15 7.26
N GLY A 59 12.44 -5.00 6.25
CA GLY A 59 12.04 -6.40 6.42
C GLY A 59 11.26 -6.93 5.22
N SER A 60 10.73 -8.13 5.35
CA SER A 60 9.94 -8.78 4.30
C SER A 60 8.49 -8.94 4.72
N ILE A 61 7.58 -8.64 3.80
CA ILE A 61 6.14 -8.75 3.98
C ILE A 61 5.65 -9.95 3.18
N ALA A 62 4.99 -10.92 3.83
CA ALA A 62 4.40 -12.04 3.11
C ALA A 62 3.24 -11.55 2.24
N LEU A 63 3.25 -11.90 0.96
CA LEU A 63 2.13 -11.62 0.07
C LEU A 63 1.02 -12.66 0.26
N SER A 64 -0.22 -12.25 -0.06
CA SER A 64 -1.36 -13.14 0.04
C SER A 64 -1.19 -14.38 -0.83
N SER A 65 -1.56 -15.55 -0.33
CA SER A 65 -1.60 -16.79 -1.09
C SER A 65 -2.63 -16.77 -2.22
N GLU A 66 -3.58 -15.86 -2.14
CA GLU A 66 -4.63 -15.65 -3.15
C GLU A 66 -4.13 -14.83 -4.36
N MET A 67 -3.01 -14.12 -4.21
CA MET A 67 -2.43 -13.33 -5.29
C MET A 67 -1.94 -14.23 -6.42
N ASP A 68 -2.13 -13.81 -7.67
CA ASP A 68 -1.77 -14.59 -8.85
C ASP A 68 -0.27 -14.90 -8.91
N LYS A 69 0.08 -16.14 -8.60
CA LYS A 69 1.47 -16.62 -8.58
C LYS A 69 2.12 -16.58 -9.97
N ALA A 70 1.34 -16.84 -11.02
CA ALA A 70 1.85 -16.80 -12.40
C ALA A 70 2.22 -15.37 -12.80
N ALA A 71 1.47 -14.38 -12.34
CA ALA A 71 1.79 -12.97 -12.55
C ALA A 71 3.03 -12.52 -11.78
N LEU A 72 3.27 -13.08 -10.60
CA LEU A 72 4.42 -12.73 -9.75
C LEU A 72 5.73 -13.39 -10.19
N ALA A 73 5.68 -14.58 -10.75
CA ALA A 73 6.88 -15.38 -11.08
C ALA A 73 7.91 -14.62 -11.94
N PRO A 74 7.53 -13.85 -12.97
CA PRO A 74 8.51 -13.08 -13.77
C PRO A 74 9.21 -11.96 -13.01
N TYR A 75 8.66 -11.55 -11.86
CA TYR A 75 9.15 -10.40 -11.09
C TYR A 75 10.06 -10.80 -9.92
N VAL A 76 10.30 -12.07 -9.69
CA VAL A 76 11.21 -12.53 -8.64
C VAL A 76 12.60 -11.92 -8.83
N GLY A 77 13.12 -11.26 -7.78
CA GLY A 77 14.38 -10.53 -7.80
C GLY A 77 14.29 -9.13 -8.38
N LYS A 78 13.13 -8.73 -8.88
CA LYS A 78 12.93 -7.39 -9.45
C LYS A 78 12.27 -6.44 -8.46
N THR A 79 12.58 -5.14 -8.62
CA THR A 79 11.92 -4.07 -7.91
C THR A 79 10.59 -3.76 -8.57
N VAL A 80 9.53 -3.77 -7.79
CA VAL A 80 8.17 -3.37 -8.19
C VAL A 80 7.63 -2.33 -7.22
N VAL A 81 6.50 -1.72 -7.54
CA VAL A 81 5.83 -0.78 -6.64
C VAL A 81 4.71 -1.52 -5.89
N LEU A 82 4.79 -1.51 -4.57
CA LEU A 82 3.72 -1.97 -3.69
C LEU A 82 2.81 -0.79 -3.38
N GLY A 83 1.50 -0.97 -3.60
CA GLY A 83 0.47 0.00 -3.23
C GLY A 83 -0.42 -0.56 -2.13
N ILE A 84 -0.73 0.27 -1.15
CA ILE A 84 -1.68 -0.05 -0.08
C ILE A 84 -2.37 1.23 0.41
N ARG A 85 -3.66 1.14 0.65
CA ARG A 85 -4.43 2.32 1.08
C ARG A 85 -4.23 2.62 2.56
N PRO A 86 -4.37 3.89 2.97
CA PRO A 86 -4.23 4.28 4.37
C PRO A 86 -5.10 3.49 5.34
N GLU A 87 -6.33 3.17 4.95
CA GLU A 87 -7.28 2.38 5.75
C GLU A 87 -6.93 0.90 5.88
N ASP A 88 -6.02 0.40 5.05
CA ASP A 88 -5.60 -1.00 5.03
C ASP A 88 -4.27 -1.22 5.76
N ILE A 89 -3.79 -0.20 6.45
CA ILE A 89 -2.63 -0.27 7.35
C ILE A 89 -3.10 0.02 8.77
N ASP A 90 -2.82 -0.89 9.68
CA ASP A 90 -3.09 -0.71 11.10
C ASP A 90 -1.84 -0.25 11.85
N ALA A 91 -2.00 0.76 12.71
CA ALA A 91 -0.99 1.11 13.69
C ALA A 91 -1.27 0.34 14.97
N VAL A 92 -0.35 -0.55 15.35
CA VAL A 92 -0.49 -1.42 16.52
C VAL A 92 0.39 -0.93 17.68
N PRO A 93 0.10 -1.33 18.93
CA PRO A 93 0.97 -1.01 20.06
C PRO A 93 2.41 -1.49 19.84
N ASN A 94 3.38 -0.68 20.28
CA ASN A 94 4.79 -1.04 20.20
C ASN A 94 5.06 -2.33 20.99
N GLY A 95 5.80 -3.24 20.39
CA GLY A 95 6.09 -4.56 20.94
C GLY A 95 5.20 -5.68 20.41
N GLU A 96 4.12 -5.37 19.73
CA GLU A 96 3.32 -6.36 19.01
C GLU A 96 3.98 -6.74 17.67
N ALA A 97 3.63 -7.90 17.15
CA ALA A 97 4.08 -8.34 15.83
C ALA A 97 3.58 -7.36 14.75
N HIS A 98 4.50 -6.92 13.89
CA HIS A 98 4.21 -5.93 12.86
C HIS A 98 5.08 -6.16 11.63
N ASP A 99 4.74 -5.47 10.54
CA ASP A 99 5.44 -5.60 9.26
C ASP A 99 6.50 -4.50 9.07
N LEU A 100 6.17 -3.28 9.47
CA LEU A 100 7.01 -2.09 9.29
C LEU A 100 7.07 -1.26 10.57
N GLU A 101 8.17 -0.52 10.72
CA GLU A 101 8.28 0.54 11.74
C GLU A 101 8.65 1.84 11.06
N GLY A 102 8.02 2.92 11.49
CA GLY A 102 8.32 4.25 11.00
C GLY A 102 8.11 5.30 12.06
N ARG A 103 8.61 6.51 11.80
CA ARG A 103 8.47 7.64 12.71
C ARG A 103 7.23 8.46 12.36
N ILE A 104 6.39 8.73 13.33
CA ILE A 104 5.25 9.63 13.17
C ILE A 104 5.76 11.05 13.05
N GLU A 105 5.53 11.68 11.92
CA GLU A 105 5.89 13.08 11.69
C GLU A 105 4.74 14.03 11.97
N ILE A 106 3.51 13.62 11.61
CA ILE A 106 2.29 14.42 11.79
C ILE A 106 1.16 13.47 12.19
N ALA A 107 0.30 13.94 13.10
CA ALA A 107 -0.93 13.26 13.47
C ALA A 107 -2.10 14.25 13.28
N GLU A 108 -2.92 14.02 12.26
CA GLU A 108 -4.06 14.87 11.92
C GLU A 108 -5.35 14.24 12.43
N LEU A 109 -6.01 14.90 13.37
CA LEU A 109 -7.31 14.46 13.86
C LEU A 109 -8.40 14.77 12.84
N MET A 110 -9.07 13.74 12.34
CA MET A 110 -10.12 13.80 11.33
C MET A 110 -11.47 13.36 11.91
N GLY A 111 -11.83 13.86 13.09
CA GLY A 111 -13.04 13.43 13.80
C GLY A 111 -12.81 12.13 14.56
N ALA A 112 -13.45 11.05 14.14
CA ALA A 112 -13.33 9.73 14.79
C ALA A 112 -12.03 8.98 14.43
N GLU A 113 -11.26 9.50 13.49
CA GLU A 113 -10.03 8.88 12.97
C GLU A 113 -8.87 9.86 13.03
N ILE A 114 -7.65 9.31 12.99
CA ILE A 114 -6.42 10.08 12.89
C ILE A 114 -5.70 9.63 11.61
N ASN A 115 -5.29 10.59 10.78
CA ASN A 115 -4.33 10.32 9.71
C ASN A 115 -2.92 10.52 10.28
N LEU A 116 -2.17 9.44 10.38
CA LEU A 116 -0.77 9.46 10.76
C LEU A 116 0.09 9.56 9.50
N HIS A 117 0.95 10.58 9.45
CA HIS A 117 1.99 10.69 8.42
C HIS A 117 3.27 10.08 9.01
N VAL A 118 3.67 8.94 8.48
CA VAL A 118 4.78 8.15 9.00
C VAL A 118 5.93 8.16 8.02
N ASP A 119 7.12 8.50 8.47
CA ASP A 119 8.34 8.33 7.67
C ASP A 119 8.83 6.89 7.84
N PHE A 120 8.78 6.15 6.74
CA PHE A 120 9.36 4.81 6.63
C PHE A 120 10.57 4.88 5.69
N GLN A 121 11.75 5.02 6.24
CA GLN A 121 13.02 5.02 5.49
C GLN A 121 13.04 6.02 4.30
N GLY A 122 12.55 7.21 4.54
CA GLY A 122 12.46 8.28 3.55
C GLY A 122 11.20 8.26 2.70
N VAL A 123 10.35 7.26 2.84
CA VAL A 123 9.04 7.17 2.19
C VAL A 123 7.96 7.60 3.16
N ARG A 124 7.14 8.57 2.77
CA ARG A 124 5.99 8.97 3.59
C ARG A 124 4.81 8.04 3.34
N LEU A 125 4.35 7.42 4.41
CA LEU A 125 3.12 6.63 4.44
C LEU A 125 2.04 7.38 5.20
N VAL A 126 0.82 7.35 4.70
CA VAL A 126 -0.35 7.83 5.44
C VAL A 126 -1.09 6.61 5.98
N VAL A 127 -1.32 6.60 7.28
CA VAL A 127 -1.99 5.50 7.98
C VAL A 127 -3.24 6.04 8.65
N ARG A 128 -4.37 5.42 8.42
CA ARG A 128 -5.61 5.79 9.08
C ARG A 128 -5.78 4.96 10.35
N ALA A 129 -5.64 5.62 11.49
CA ALA A 129 -5.76 5.01 12.80
C ALA A 129 -7.04 5.45 13.52
N ALA A 130 -7.48 4.68 14.51
CA ALA A 130 -8.57 5.10 15.40
C ALA A 130 -8.14 6.31 16.23
N SER A 131 -9.10 7.18 16.59
CA SER A 131 -8.82 8.36 17.43
C SER A 131 -8.27 8.01 18.81
N THR A 132 -8.41 6.74 19.21
CA THR A 132 -7.89 6.19 20.48
C THR A 132 -6.42 5.75 20.39
N TYR A 133 -5.81 5.78 19.20
CA TYR A 133 -4.40 5.43 19.04
C TYR A 133 -3.52 6.39 19.86
N ALA A 134 -2.65 5.83 20.69
CA ALA A 134 -1.88 6.60 21.66
C ALA A 134 -0.58 7.22 21.13
N GLY A 135 -0.15 6.82 19.93
CA GLY A 135 1.10 7.33 19.31
C GLY A 135 0.99 8.81 18.94
N ARG A 136 2.11 9.52 19.11
CA ARG A 136 2.22 10.97 18.90
C ARG A 136 3.37 11.29 17.95
N GLU A 137 3.40 12.54 17.49
CA GLU A 137 4.54 13.05 16.71
C GLU A 137 5.85 12.77 17.42
N GLY A 138 6.81 12.24 16.68
CA GLY A 138 8.12 11.83 17.16
C GLY A 138 8.22 10.39 17.65
N ASP A 139 7.10 9.73 17.90
CA ASP A 139 7.08 8.32 18.31
C ASP A 139 7.32 7.38 17.12
N THR A 140 7.76 6.17 17.42
CA THR A 140 7.80 5.07 16.46
C THR A 140 6.43 4.42 16.37
N ALA A 141 5.93 4.25 15.14
CA ALA A 141 4.71 3.50 14.86
C ALA A 141 5.06 2.10 14.35
N ALA A 142 4.46 1.08 14.95
CA ALA A 142 4.48 -0.29 14.45
C ALA A 142 3.26 -0.50 13.54
N LEU A 143 3.50 -0.91 12.30
CA LEU A 143 2.49 -0.97 11.24
C LEU A 143 2.28 -2.39 10.76
N VAL A 144 1.02 -2.76 10.61
CA VAL A 144 0.59 -4.05 10.05
C VAL A 144 -0.20 -3.78 8.77
N LEU A 145 0.19 -4.41 7.68
CA LEU A 145 -0.47 -4.28 6.39
C LEU A 145 -1.50 -5.41 6.22
N ASP A 146 -2.70 -5.06 5.77
CA ASP A 146 -3.68 -6.06 5.33
C ASP A 146 -3.20 -6.66 4.00
N ARG A 147 -2.72 -7.88 4.06
CA ARG A 147 -2.12 -8.58 2.92
C ARG A 147 -3.11 -8.83 1.79
N SER A 148 -4.39 -8.92 2.10
CA SER A 148 -5.44 -9.09 1.09
C SER A 148 -5.74 -7.81 0.31
N LYS A 149 -5.18 -6.68 0.73
CA LYS A 149 -5.38 -5.35 0.15
C LYS A 149 -4.11 -4.76 -0.49
N ILE A 150 -3.06 -5.55 -0.62
CA ILE A 150 -1.83 -5.14 -1.28
C ILE A 150 -2.02 -5.21 -2.79
N HIS A 151 -1.55 -4.17 -3.48
CA HIS A 151 -1.48 -4.08 -4.94
C HIS A 151 -0.02 -4.01 -5.37
N LEU A 152 0.31 -4.64 -6.49
CA LEU A 152 1.64 -4.59 -7.08
C LEU A 152 1.58 -4.05 -8.49
N PHE A 153 2.52 -3.16 -8.81
CA PHE A 153 2.61 -2.50 -10.11
C PHE A 153 4.02 -2.66 -10.68
N ASP A 154 4.10 -2.84 -12.00
CA ASP A 154 5.37 -2.81 -12.71
C ASP A 154 5.97 -1.42 -12.63
N LYS A 155 7.25 -1.32 -12.25
CA LYS A 155 7.89 -0.03 -12.02
C LYS A 155 8.14 0.76 -13.32
N GLU A 156 8.36 0.08 -14.43
CA GLU A 156 8.63 0.72 -15.72
C GLU A 156 7.35 1.07 -16.46
N THR A 157 6.45 0.10 -16.62
CA THR A 157 5.20 0.29 -17.37
C THR A 157 4.10 0.95 -16.53
N GLU A 158 4.23 0.91 -15.19
CA GLU A 158 3.24 1.36 -14.21
C GLU A 158 1.93 0.56 -14.22
N LEU A 159 1.87 -0.52 -14.98
CA LEU A 159 0.69 -1.39 -15.07
C LEU A 159 0.58 -2.30 -13.84
N ALA A 160 -0.65 -2.62 -13.47
CA ALA A 160 -0.90 -3.57 -12.40
C ALA A 160 -0.34 -4.95 -12.75
N ILE A 161 0.32 -5.58 -11.76
CA ILE A 161 0.82 -6.96 -11.85
C ILE A 161 -0.20 -7.89 -11.18
N ALA A 162 -0.61 -7.55 -9.97
CA ALA A 162 -1.50 -8.34 -9.13
C ALA A 162 -2.15 -7.46 -8.05
N HIS A 163 -3.26 -7.96 -7.54
CA HIS A 163 -4.05 -7.31 -6.51
C HIS A 163 -4.32 -8.23 -5.32
#